data_9f2b8d6d930fa0cd85a892f4ac40a68a
#
_entry.id   9f2b8d6d930fa0cd85a892f4ac40a68a
#
_cell.length_a   1.000
_cell.length_b   1.000
_cell.length_c   1.000
_cell.angle_alpha   90.00
_cell.angle_beta   90.00
_cell.angle_gamma   90.00
#
_symmetry.space_group_name_H-M   'P 1'
#
loop_
_entity.id
_entity.type
_entity.pdbx_description
1 polymer ?
#
loop_
_entity_poly.entity_id
_entity_poly.type
_entity_poly.pdbx_seq_one_letter_code
_entity_poly.pdbx_strand_id
1 'polypeptide(L)'
;MGKMLFTSESVTEGHPDKIADQISDGILDAMLTEDKQSRVACETLVTTGMAVVAGEVTTEASVDLQKVVRNTIEGIGYTDSKMGFDFKTCAVLISLDKQSLDIAQGVNEGEGLHLEQGAGDQGLMFGYACDETPELMPLPIQLAHRLTERLSQVRKNGTLPYLRPDGKSQVTVRYVDGKPVAVTTVVISSQHTEGTNQTQLRDEVIEAVIREVIPEQFLGDAIQYHINPTGKFEIGGPQGDCGLTGRKIIVDTYGGMGRHGGGAFSGKDPSKVDRSAAYAARHVAKNVVASGLASRCEVQLAYAIGVAEPVSVSVETFGTNCVDESVISKLIRDHFELRPAGLIQALDLLRPIFQKTAAYGHFGRELPEFTWEQTNKADDLRQAAGL
;
A
#
# COMPACT_ATOMS: atom_id res chain seq x y z
N MET A 1 7.15 -29.17 16.57
CA MET A 1 7.06 -28.59 15.21
C MET A 1 5.70 -27.95 15.04
N GLY A 2 5.64 -26.62 15.15
CA GLY A 2 4.43 -25.84 14.93
C GLY A 2 4.11 -25.76 13.44
N LYS A 3 2.94 -26.28 13.01
CA LYS A 3 2.43 -26.06 11.65
C LYS A 3 1.35 -24.99 11.70
N MET A 4 1.44 -24.00 10.82
CA MET A 4 0.47 -22.91 10.69
C MET A 4 0.12 -22.70 9.22
N LEU A 5 -1.13 -22.37 8.93
CA LEU A 5 -1.54 -21.80 7.65
C LEU A 5 -1.77 -20.30 7.84
N PHE A 6 -1.24 -19.50 6.94
CA PHE A 6 -1.49 -18.06 6.93
C PHE A 6 -1.93 -17.61 5.53
N THR A 7 -2.91 -16.73 5.49
CA THR A 7 -3.55 -16.28 4.25
C THR A 7 -3.50 -14.76 4.16
N SER A 8 -3.09 -14.26 3.01
CA SER A 8 -3.22 -12.83 2.65
C SER A 8 -3.94 -12.69 1.32
N GLU A 9 -4.54 -11.53 1.11
CA GLU A 9 -5.22 -11.18 -0.14
C GLU A 9 -4.69 -9.88 -0.72
N SER A 10 -4.89 -9.70 -2.02
CA SER A 10 -4.65 -8.44 -2.72
C SER A 10 -5.71 -8.23 -3.79
N VAL A 11 -5.77 -7.01 -4.32
CA VAL A 11 -6.70 -6.63 -5.36
C VAL A 11 -5.99 -5.90 -6.49
N THR A 12 -6.55 -5.96 -7.70
CA THR A 12 -5.98 -5.25 -8.86
C THR A 12 -6.22 -3.74 -8.77
N GLU A 13 -5.51 -2.99 -9.61
CA GLU A 13 -5.71 -1.54 -9.79
C GLU A 13 -7.15 -1.16 -10.17
N GLY A 14 -7.91 -2.10 -10.76
CA GLY A 14 -9.30 -1.88 -11.18
C GLY A 14 -10.35 -2.26 -10.13
N HIS A 15 -9.96 -2.73 -8.95
CA HIS A 15 -10.88 -2.90 -7.84
C HIS A 15 -11.44 -1.53 -7.39
N PRO A 16 -12.75 -1.39 -7.09
CA PRO A 16 -13.37 -0.11 -6.77
C PRO A 16 -12.63 0.71 -5.70
N ASP A 17 -12.23 0.09 -4.59
CA ASP A 17 -11.49 0.79 -3.55
C ASP A 17 -10.10 1.26 -4.04
N LYS A 18 -9.43 0.49 -4.92
CA LYS A 18 -8.13 0.91 -5.47
C LYS A 18 -8.24 1.94 -6.58
N ILE A 19 -9.37 2.01 -7.29
CA ILE A 19 -9.68 3.14 -8.18
C ILE A 19 -9.77 4.42 -7.35
N ALA A 20 -10.50 4.37 -6.22
CA ALA A 20 -10.64 5.51 -5.31
C ALA A 20 -9.29 5.97 -4.75
N ASP A 21 -8.44 5.04 -4.29
CA ASP A 21 -7.10 5.32 -3.81
C ASP A 21 -6.22 5.98 -4.90
N GLN A 22 -6.24 5.44 -6.12
CA GLN A 22 -5.45 5.97 -7.24
C GLN A 22 -5.92 7.36 -7.68
N ILE A 23 -7.22 7.66 -7.61
CA ILE A 23 -7.75 8.99 -7.90
C ILE A 23 -7.28 9.98 -6.83
N SER A 24 -7.43 9.63 -5.55
CA SER A 24 -7.02 10.49 -4.44
C SER A 24 -5.52 10.78 -4.45
N ASP A 25 -4.69 9.78 -4.70
CA ASP A 25 -3.24 9.96 -4.81
C ASP A 25 -2.82 10.65 -6.13
N GLY A 26 -3.57 10.45 -7.21
CA GLY A 26 -3.35 11.20 -8.46
C GLY A 26 -3.60 12.70 -8.30
N ILE A 27 -4.61 13.08 -7.51
CA ILE A 27 -4.88 14.48 -7.16
C ILE A 27 -3.76 15.03 -6.28
N LEU A 28 -3.32 14.28 -5.26
CA LEU A 28 -2.19 14.65 -4.43
C LEU A 28 -0.92 14.90 -5.25
N ASP A 29 -0.56 13.97 -6.13
CA ASP A 29 0.63 14.08 -6.98
C ASP A 29 0.55 15.28 -7.93
N ALA A 30 -0.63 15.54 -8.50
CA ALA A 30 -0.82 16.69 -9.36
C ALA A 30 -0.62 18.01 -8.60
N MET A 31 -1.09 18.12 -7.36
CA MET A 31 -0.87 19.29 -6.52
C MET A 31 0.60 19.43 -6.10
N LEU A 32 1.25 18.36 -5.65
CA LEU A 32 2.67 18.39 -5.26
C LEU A 32 3.62 18.70 -6.42
N THR A 33 3.20 18.43 -7.65
CA THR A 33 3.98 18.77 -8.85
C THR A 33 4.12 20.29 -9.01
N GLU A 34 3.08 21.05 -8.70
CA GLU A 34 3.05 22.51 -8.84
C GLU A 34 3.41 23.22 -7.52
N ASP A 35 2.98 22.67 -6.38
CA ASP A 35 3.21 23.23 -5.05
C ASP A 35 3.57 22.14 -4.05
N LYS A 36 4.87 22.02 -3.74
CA LYS A 36 5.39 21.04 -2.76
C LYS A 36 4.89 21.24 -1.33
N GLN A 37 4.36 22.42 -1.02
CA GLN A 37 3.81 22.75 0.30
C GLN A 37 2.31 22.45 0.41
N SER A 38 1.70 21.89 -0.61
CA SER A 38 0.29 21.52 -0.61
C SER A 38 -0.07 20.67 0.61
N ARG A 39 -1.17 21.05 1.27
CA ARG A 39 -1.81 20.26 2.32
C ARG A 39 -3.05 19.63 1.73
N VAL A 40 -3.09 18.32 1.72
CA VAL A 40 -4.14 17.54 1.02
C VAL A 40 -4.66 16.45 1.93
N ALA A 41 -5.95 16.43 2.11
CA ALA A 41 -6.73 15.32 2.64
C ALA A 41 -7.88 15.10 1.66
N CYS A 42 -7.69 14.21 0.70
CA CYS A 42 -8.60 14.01 -0.42
C CYS A 42 -9.11 12.57 -0.43
N GLU A 43 -10.40 12.40 -0.34
CA GLU A 43 -11.08 11.12 -0.37
C GLU A 43 -11.95 11.00 -1.61
N THR A 44 -12.06 9.78 -2.13
CA THR A 44 -12.82 9.49 -3.34
C THR A 44 -13.81 8.36 -3.06
N LEU A 45 -15.03 8.51 -3.56
CA LEU A 45 -16.03 7.45 -3.69
C LEU A 45 -16.26 7.17 -5.18
N VAL A 46 -16.27 5.90 -5.57
CA VAL A 46 -16.66 5.46 -6.91
C VAL A 46 -17.82 4.49 -6.85
N THR A 47 -18.77 4.62 -7.78
CA THR A 47 -19.90 3.71 -7.94
C THR A 47 -20.31 3.70 -9.42
N THR A 48 -21.39 3.01 -9.77
CA THR A 48 -21.90 2.95 -11.16
C THR A 48 -21.97 4.34 -11.80
N GLY A 49 -21.16 4.56 -12.83
CA GLY A 49 -21.18 5.80 -13.63
C GLY A 49 -20.77 7.08 -12.89
N MET A 50 -20.19 7.01 -11.70
CA MET A 50 -19.89 8.21 -10.90
C MET A 50 -18.61 8.08 -10.07
N ALA A 51 -17.84 9.17 -10.01
CA ALA A 51 -16.77 9.40 -9.06
C ALA A 51 -17.05 10.70 -8.28
N VAL A 52 -16.94 10.67 -6.96
CA VAL A 52 -17.08 11.81 -6.06
C VAL A 52 -15.77 12.00 -5.34
N VAL A 53 -15.22 13.21 -5.42
CA VAL A 53 -14.00 13.62 -4.73
C VAL A 53 -14.40 14.65 -3.67
N ALA A 54 -14.02 14.41 -2.42
CA ALA A 54 -14.31 15.29 -1.30
C ALA A 54 -13.10 15.40 -0.37
N GLY A 55 -13.04 16.45 0.45
CA GLY A 55 -11.98 16.63 1.44
C GLY A 55 -11.55 18.07 1.58
N GLU A 56 -10.37 18.27 2.17
CA GLU A 56 -9.80 19.59 2.46
C GLU A 56 -8.42 19.73 1.82
N VAL A 57 -8.21 20.88 1.19
CA VAL A 57 -6.98 21.20 0.47
C VAL A 57 -6.56 22.65 0.73
N THR A 58 -5.27 22.84 0.99
CA THR A 58 -4.64 24.16 0.98
C THR A 58 -3.44 24.09 0.04
N THR A 59 -3.50 24.80 -1.09
CA THR A 59 -2.47 24.75 -2.15
C THR A 59 -2.51 26.03 -2.97
N GLU A 60 -1.36 26.38 -3.54
CA GLU A 60 -1.22 27.40 -4.60
C GLU A 60 -1.32 26.78 -6.00
N ALA A 61 -1.39 25.47 -6.10
CA ALA A 61 -1.50 24.74 -7.39
C ALA A 61 -2.85 25.01 -8.07
N SER A 62 -2.85 25.05 -9.40
CA SER A 62 -4.06 25.19 -10.22
C SER A 62 -4.28 23.95 -11.09
N VAL A 63 -4.84 22.92 -10.51
CA VAL A 63 -4.99 21.59 -11.12
C VAL A 63 -6.38 21.39 -11.73
N ASP A 64 -6.43 20.88 -12.97
CA ASP A 64 -7.66 20.35 -13.57
C ASP A 64 -8.01 18.97 -12.96
N LEU A 65 -8.73 19.01 -11.86
CA LEU A 65 -9.09 17.81 -11.08
C LEU A 65 -9.93 16.83 -11.89
N GLN A 66 -10.85 17.31 -12.75
CA GLN A 66 -11.64 16.42 -13.60
C GLN A 66 -10.76 15.66 -14.58
N LYS A 67 -9.75 16.31 -15.13
CA LYS A 67 -8.78 15.65 -16.03
C LYS A 67 -7.96 14.60 -15.29
N VAL A 68 -7.50 14.89 -14.07
CA VAL A 68 -6.76 13.91 -13.24
C VAL A 68 -7.62 12.68 -12.98
N VAL A 69 -8.87 12.85 -12.55
CA VAL A 69 -9.81 11.73 -12.30
C VAL A 69 -9.99 10.88 -13.56
N ARG A 70 -10.29 11.52 -14.70
CA ARG A 70 -10.54 10.81 -15.96
C ARG A 70 -9.30 10.09 -16.47
N ASN A 71 -8.14 10.71 -16.41
CA ASN A 71 -6.87 10.08 -16.83
C ASN A 71 -6.54 8.85 -15.95
N THR A 72 -6.80 8.92 -14.66
CA THR A 72 -6.62 7.79 -13.75
C THR A 72 -7.54 6.62 -14.13
N ILE A 73 -8.83 6.89 -14.34
CA ILE A 73 -9.82 5.88 -14.76
C ILE A 73 -9.44 5.25 -16.12
N GLU A 74 -8.99 6.06 -17.08
CA GLU A 74 -8.52 5.61 -18.39
C GLU A 74 -7.28 4.72 -18.28
N GLY A 75 -6.27 5.15 -17.50
CA GLY A 75 -5.03 4.41 -17.27
C GLY A 75 -5.22 3.05 -16.61
N ILE A 76 -6.21 2.92 -15.75
CA ILE A 76 -6.64 1.65 -15.16
C ILE A 76 -7.26 0.73 -16.23
N GLY A 77 -7.95 1.28 -17.22
CA GLY A 77 -8.56 0.53 -18.32
C GLY A 77 -10.08 0.48 -18.32
N TYR A 78 -10.75 1.38 -17.61
CA TYR A 78 -12.20 1.59 -17.73
C TYR A 78 -12.48 2.53 -18.91
N THR A 79 -12.50 1.94 -20.11
CA THR A 79 -12.53 2.68 -21.38
C THR A 79 -13.81 2.43 -22.21
N ASP A 80 -14.70 1.55 -21.73
CA ASP A 80 -15.96 1.19 -22.42
C ASP A 80 -17.13 1.33 -21.44
N SER A 81 -18.16 2.09 -21.83
CA SER A 81 -19.38 2.30 -21.06
C SER A 81 -20.15 1.00 -20.74
N LYS A 82 -19.93 -0.07 -21.50
CA LYS A 82 -20.48 -1.41 -21.20
C LYS A 82 -19.95 -1.98 -19.87
N MET A 83 -18.87 -1.43 -19.32
CA MET A 83 -18.38 -1.79 -17.99
C MET A 83 -19.17 -1.12 -16.85
N GLY A 84 -20.21 -0.28 -17.18
CA GLY A 84 -21.01 0.48 -16.23
C GLY A 84 -20.24 1.63 -15.54
N PHE A 85 -18.98 1.81 -15.91
CA PHE A 85 -18.09 2.87 -15.44
C PHE A 85 -17.00 3.09 -16.48
N ASP A 86 -16.83 4.31 -16.97
CA ASP A 86 -15.78 4.65 -17.93
C ASP A 86 -15.34 6.11 -17.81
N PHE A 87 -14.10 6.39 -18.25
CA PHE A 87 -13.48 7.70 -18.08
C PHE A 87 -14.17 8.83 -18.86
N LYS A 88 -14.89 8.55 -19.96
CA LYS A 88 -15.52 9.57 -20.81
C LYS A 88 -16.88 10.00 -20.27
N THR A 89 -17.68 9.02 -19.83
CA THR A 89 -19.11 9.24 -19.54
C THR A 89 -19.46 9.26 -18.05
N CYS A 90 -18.55 8.82 -17.16
CA CYS A 90 -18.82 8.90 -15.73
C CYS A 90 -19.00 10.35 -15.27
N ALA A 91 -19.93 10.58 -14.34
CA ALA A 91 -20.04 11.83 -13.63
C ALA A 91 -18.84 12.00 -12.69
N VAL A 92 -18.26 13.20 -12.68
CA VAL A 92 -17.18 13.57 -11.74
C VAL A 92 -17.66 14.74 -10.92
N LEU A 93 -17.90 14.51 -9.63
CA LEU A 93 -18.31 15.51 -8.65
C LEU A 93 -17.12 15.84 -7.75
N ILE A 94 -16.88 17.14 -7.52
CA ILE A 94 -15.76 17.61 -6.72
C ILE A 94 -16.29 18.57 -5.66
N SER A 95 -15.98 18.27 -4.39
CA SER A 95 -16.34 19.08 -3.22
C SER A 95 -15.10 19.16 -2.30
N LEU A 96 -14.21 20.09 -2.59
CA LEU A 96 -12.98 20.32 -1.82
C LEU A 96 -13.08 21.68 -1.11
N ASP A 97 -12.92 21.66 0.20
CA ASP A 97 -12.89 22.85 1.06
C ASP A 97 -11.44 23.22 1.43
N LYS A 98 -11.26 24.36 2.08
CA LYS A 98 -9.97 24.75 2.67
C LYS A 98 -9.78 24.05 4.02
N GLN A 99 -8.54 23.64 4.32
CA GLN A 99 -8.19 23.08 5.62
C GLN A 99 -8.52 24.06 6.75
N SER A 100 -9.00 23.52 7.89
CA SER A 100 -9.26 24.29 9.11
C SER A 100 -8.00 25.00 9.62
N LEU A 101 -8.14 26.27 10.00
CA LEU A 101 -7.05 27.06 10.60
C LEU A 101 -6.59 26.48 11.94
N ASP A 102 -7.49 25.82 12.69
CA ASP A 102 -7.18 25.21 13.98
C ASP A 102 -6.22 24.02 13.83
N ILE A 103 -6.37 23.24 12.75
CA ILE A 103 -5.46 22.13 12.42
C ILE A 103 -4.12 22.70 11.92
N ALA A 104 -4.14 23.75 11.11
CA ALA A 104 -2.94 24.34 10.54
C ALA A 104 -1.93 24.81 11.61
N GLN A 105 -2.39 25.36 12.75
CA GLN A 105 -1.54 25.82 13.85
C GLN A 105 -0.63 24.74 14.44
N GLY A 106 -1.07 23.48 14.45
CA GLY A 106 -0.28 22.34 14.98
C GLY A 106 0.75 21.76 13.99
N VAL A 107 0.60 22.11 12.70
CA VAL A 107 1.38 21.51 11.59
C VAL A 107 2.36 22.50 10.97
N ASN A 108 2.11 23.80 11.08
CA ASN A 108 2.99 24.84 10.52
C ASN A 108 4.14 25.12 11.47
N GLU A 109 5.35 25.26 10.91
CA GLU A 109 6.54 25.65 11.65
C GLU A 109 6.40 27.09 12.14
N GLY A 110 6.71 27.33 13.41
CA GLY A 110 6.67 28.65 14.03
C GLY A 110 5.27 29.11 14.49
N GLU A 111 4.24 28.27 14.39
CA GLU A 111 2.89 28.55 14.84
C GLU A 111 2.49 27.65 16.03
N GLY A 112 1.49 28.06 16.81
CA GLY A 112 0.94 27.30 17.93
C GLY A 112 1.81 27.28 19.19
N LEU A 113 1.65 26.24 20.02
CA LEU A 113 2.36 26.08 21.30
C LEU A 113 3.79 25.53 21.13
N HIS A 114 4.09 24.88 20.01
CA HIS A 114 5.37 24.28 19.70
C HIS A 114 5.93 24.91 18.41
N LEU A 115 7.21 25.32 18.43
CA LEU A 115 7.84 26.00 17.29
C LEU A 115 8.25 25.05 16.17
N GLU A 116 8.49 23.76 16.48
CA GLU A 116 8.78 22.73 15.50
C GLU A 116 7.49 22.18 14.88
N GLN A 117 7.54 21.76 13.62
CA GLN A 117 6.41 21.10 12.97
C GLN A 117 6.01 19.85 13.75
N GLY A 118 4.82 19.88 14.33
CA GLY A 118 4.23 18.76 15.04
C GLY A 118 3.52 17.77 14.11
N ALA A 119 3.06 16.67 14.70
CA ALA A 119 2.20 15.71 13.99
C ALA A 119 0.84 16.34 13.67
N GLY A 120 0.35 16.12 12.45
CA GLY A 120 -0.94 16.66 11.99
C GLY A 120 -2.16 16.03 12.66
N ASP A 121 -1.97 14.91 13.35
CA ASP A 121 -2.99 14.22 14.13
C ASP A 121 -2.32 13.36 15.21
N GLN A 122 -3.11 12.91 16.19
CA GLN A 122 -2.74 11.82 17.06
C GLN A 122 -2.84 10.50 16.30
N GLY A 123 -2.04 9.49 16.67
CA GLY A 123 -2.16 8.18 16.05
C GLY A 123 -1.02 7.25 16.42
N LEU A 124 -1.18 6.00 15.99
CA LEU A 124 -0.14 4.98 16.08
C LEU A 124 0.04 4.31 14.71
N MET A 125 1.27 4.09 14.31
CA MET A 125 1.64 3.53 13.02
C MET A 125 2.59 2.38 13.21
N PHE A 126 2.50 1.38 12.33
CA PHE A 126 3.34 0.19 12.39
C PHE A 126 4.18 0.04 11.12
N GLY A 127 5.42 -0.37 11.32
CA GLY A 127 6.30 -0.91 10.29
C GLY A 127 6.61 -2.37 10.59
N TYR A 128 6.72 -3.19 9.55
CA TYR A 128 7.05 -4.60 9.68
C TYR A 128 8.05 -5.02 8.60
N ALA A 129 8.93 -5.95 8.92
CA ALA A 129 9.80 -6.65 7.98
C ALA A 129 10.11 -8.06 8.48
N CYS A 130 10.39 -8.97 7.54
CA CYS A 130 10.83 -10.33 7.82
C CYS A 130 11.70 -10.85 6.67
N ASP A 131 12.51 -11.88 6.93
CA ASP A 131 13.45 -12.48 5.98
C ASP A 131 12.82 -13.55 5.05
N GLU A 132 11.50 -13.45 4.81
CA GLU A 132 10.78 -14.45 4.00
C GLU A 132 10.93 -14.25 2.49
N THR A 133 11.16 -13.01 2.04
CA THR A 133 11.33 -12.64 0.63
C THR A 133 12.51 -11.68 0.47
N PRO A 134 13.08 -11.54 -0.74
CA PRO A 134 14.16 -10.58 -0.99
C PRO A 134 13.81 -9.13 -0.59
N GLU A 135 12.55 -8.75 -0.77
CA GLU A 135 12.03 -7.42 -0.41
C GLU A 135 11.81 -7.27 1.11
N LEU A 136 12.10 -8.30 1.89
CA LEU A 136 11.87 -8.36 3.34
C LEU A 136 10.39 -8.16 3.72
N MET A 137 9.51 -8.83 2.97
CA MET A 137 8.06 -8.85 3.16
C MET A 137 7.57 -10.26 3.50
N PRO A 138 6.40 -10.38 4.18
CA PRO A 138 5.73 -11.67 4.33
C PRO A 138 5.37 -12.29 2.99
N LEU A 139 5.69 -13.56 2.81
CA LEU A 139 5.48 -14.27 1.55
C LEU A 139 4.02 -14.26 1.06
N PRO A 140 2.98 -14.46 1.91
CA PRO A 140 1.61 -14.51 1.43
C PRO A 140 1.14 -13.21 0.76
N ILE A 141 1.41 -12.05 1.39
CA ILE A 141 1.01 -10.76 0.80
C ILE A 141 1.84 -10.40 -0.42
N GLN A 142 3.13 -10.70 -0.42
CA GLN A 142 4.02 -10.43 -1.55
C GLN A 142 3.57 -11.22 -2.79
N LEU A 143 3.23 -12.51 -2.62
CA LEU A 143 2.68 -13.30 -3.71
C LEU A 143 1.30 -12.80 -4.16
N ALA A 144 0.43 -12.42 -3.23
CA ALA A 144 -0.89 -11.89 -3.56
C ALA A 144 -0.79 -10.60 -4.40
N HIS A 145 0.12 -9.68 -4.05
CA HIS A 145 0.39 -8.46 -4.84
C HIS A 145 0.90 -8.80 -6.24
N ARG A 146 1.90 -9.65 -6.35
CA ARG A 146 2.46 -10.07 -7.65
C ARG A 146 1.43 -10.74 -8.56
N LEU A 147 0.51 -11.53 -8.00
CA LEU A 147 -0.58 -12.14 -8.75
C LEU A 147 -1.55 -11.10 -9.33
N THR A 148 -1.95 -10.10 -8.53
CA THR A 148 -2.85 -9.04 -9.01
C THR A 148 -2.17 -8.10 -10.00
N GLU A 149 -0.90 -7.80 -9.81
CA GLU A 149 -0.09 -7.04 -10.76
C GLU A 149 0.03 -7.80 -12.09
N ARG A 150 0.33 -9.12 -12.04
CA ARG A 150 0.44 -9.96 -13.23
C ARG A 150 -0.89 -10.07 -13.98
N LEU A 151 -2.04 -10.17 -13.28
CA LEU A 151 -3.36 -10.12 -13.89
C LEU A 151 -3.54 -8.83 -14.73
N SER A 152 -3.16 -7.69 -14.18
CA SER A 152 -3.24 -6.42 -14.89
C SER A 152 -2.28 -6.34 -16.06
N GLN A 153 -1.07 -6.90 -15.94
CA GLN A 153 -0.09 -6.97 -17.03
C GLN A 153 -0.60 -7.80 -18.21
N VAL A 154 -1.09 -9.03 -17.97
CA VAL A 154 -1.57 -9.92 -19.03
C VAL A 154 -2.84 -9.38 -19.71
N ARG A 155 -3.66 -8.61 -19.01
CA ARG A 155 -4.78 -7.85 -19.57
C ARG A 155 -4.29 -6.72 -20.48
N LYS A 156 -3.42 -5.85 -19.95
CA LYS A 156 -2.96 -4.64 -20.66
C LYS A 156 -2.10 -4.94 -21.87
N ASN A 157 -1.28 -5.99 -21.84
CA ASN A 157 -0.43 -6.39 -22.97
C ASN A 157 -1.14 -7.29 -23.98
N GLY A 158 -2.42 -7.63 -23.75
CA GLY A 158 -3.24 -8.44 -24.67
C GLY A 158 -2.97 -9.95 -24.63
N THR A 159 -2.21 -10.46 -23.66
CA THR A 159 -2.04 -11.92 -23.48
C THR A 159 -3.36 -12.59 -23.14
N LEU A 160 -4.15 -11.99 -22.23
CA LEU A 160 -5.50 -12.41 -21.87
C LEU A 160 -6.48 -11.24 -22.11
N PRO A 161 -6.84 -10.95 -23.36
CA PRO A 161 -7.56 -9.72 -23.74
C PRO A 161 -9.03 -9.69 -23.27
N TYR A 162 -9.57 -10.81 -22.87
CA TYR A 162 -10.93 -10.93 -22.34
C TYR A 162 -11.02 -10.56 -20.86
N LEU A 163 -9.90 -10.38 -20.13
CA LEU A 163 -9.92 -9.90 -18.76
C LEU A 163 -10.30 -8.42 -18.69
N ARG A 164 -11.03 -8.06 -17.65
CA ARG A 164 -11.41 -6.71 -17.29
C ARG A 164 -10.62 -6.21 -16.09
N PRO A 165 -10.67 -4.89 -15.75
CA PRO A 165 -9.77 -4.32 -14.75
C PRO A 165 -9.93 -4.85 -13.33
N ASP A 166 -11.15 -5.24 -12.89
CA ASP A 166 -11.41 -5.70 -11.53
C ASP A 166 -10.94 -7.13 -11.31
N GLY A 167 -10.30 -7.35 -10.17
CA GLY A 167 -9.85 -8.68 -9.78
C GLY A 167 -9.26 -8.71 -8.38
N LYS A 168 -9.19 -9.93 -7.84
CA LYS A 168 -8.67 -10.23 -6.50
C LYS A 168 -7.81 -11.47 -6.54
N SER A 169 -6.82 -11.52 -5.66
CA SER A 169 -6.04 -12.73 -5.36
C SER A 169 -6.06 -13.02 -3.87
N GLN A 170 -5.95 -14.30 -3.50
CA GLN A 170 -5.71 -14.73 -2.13
C GLN A 170 -4.73 -15.90 -2.16
N VAL A 171 -3.73 -15.87 -1.27
CA VAL A 171 -2.69 -16.89 -1.19
C VAL A 171 -2.62 -17.42 0.22
N THR A 172 -2.71 -18.75 0.38
CA THR A 172 -2.50 -19.44 1.65
C THR A 172 -1.16 -20.15 1.62
N VAL A 173 -0.31 -19.83 2.59
CA VAL A 173 1.03 -20.38 2.77
C VAL A 173 1.06 -21.25 4.02
N ARG A 174 1.68 -22.42 3.90
CA ARG A 174 1.99 -23.30 5.04
C ARG A 174 3.36 -22.95 5.60
N TYR A 175 3.37 -22.72 6.91
CA TYR A 175 4.56 -22.49 7.71
C TYR A 175 4.91 -23.71 8.56
N VAL A 176 6.21 -23.96 8.71
CA VAL A 176 6.76 -24.94 9.65
C VAL A 176 7.85 -24.24 10.44
N ASP A 177 7.70 -24.23 11.76
CA ASP A 177 8.64 -23.58 12.70
C ASP A 177 8.95 -22.13 12.31
N GLY A 178 7.91 -21.38 11.93
CA GLY A 178 7.99 -19.94 11.57
C GLY A 178 8.49 -19.64 10.16
N LYS A 179 8.82 -20.66 9.35
CA LYS A 179 9.31 -20.47 7.96
C LYS A 179 8.27 -20.91 6.93
N PRO A 180 8.07 -20.13 5.84
CA PRO A 180 7.18 -20.52 4.76
C PRO A 180 7.76 -21.71 3.99
N VAL A 181 6.95 -22.76 3.75
CA VAL A 181 7.42 -24.00 3.11
C VAL A 181 6.65 -24.36 1.84
N ALA A 182 5.40 -23.98 1.71
CA ALA A 182 4.61 -24.25 0.51
C ALA A 182 3.38 -23.35 0.41
N VAL A 183 2.97 -23.02 -0.79
CA VAL A 183 1.63 -22.50 -1.11
C VAL A 183 0.67 -23.69 -1.13
N THR A 184 -0.45 -23.58 -0.45
CA THR A 184 -1.47 -24.64 -0.37
C THR A 184 -2.73 -24.30 -1.14
N THR A 185 -3.05 -23.00 -1.24
CA THR A 185 -4.27 -22.55 -1.92
C THR A 185 -4.02 -21.22 -2.60
N VAL A 186 -4.51 -21.08 -3.82
CA VAL A 186 -4.56 -19.82 -4.58
C VAL A 186 -5.99 -19.58 -5.04
N VAL A 187 -6.53 -18.44 -4.68
CA VAL A 187 -7.83 -17.96 -5.17
C VAL A 187 -7.59 -16.77 -6.09
N ILE A 188 -8.14 -16.81 -7.30
CA ILE A 188 -8.18 -15.68 -8.24
C ILE A 188 -9.63 -15.43 -8.63
N SER A 189 -10.08 -14.21 -8.41
CA SER A 189 -11.33 -13.70 -8.99
C SER A 189 -10.97 -12.60 -9.98
N SER A 190 -11.25 -12.80 -11.25
CA SER A 190 -10.94 -11.84 -12.30
C SER A 190 -12.16 -11.57 -13.17
N GLN A 191 -12.53 -10.29 -13.25
CA GLN A 191 -13.59 -9.84 -14.14
C GLN A 191 -13.21 -10.12 -15.59
N HIS A 192 -14.20 -10.53 -16.41
CA HIS A 192 -14.00 -10.87 -17.80
C HIS A 192 -15.17 -10.40 -18.68
N THR A 193 -14.97 -10.44 -20.00
CA THR A 193 -16.01 -10.13 -20.99
C THR A 193 -17.14 -11.19 -20.97
N GLU A 194 -18.32 -10.78 -21.38
CA GLU A 194 -19.45 -11.67 -21.53
C GLU A 194 -19.14 -12.84 -22.48
N GLY A 195 -19.62 -14.04 -22.17
CA GLY A 195 -19.45 -15.23 -22.97
C GLY A 195 -18.06 -15.88 -22.90
N THR A 196 -17.15 -15.43 -22.03
CA THR A 196 -15.83 -16.04 -21.84
C THR A 196 -15.96 -17.49 -21.33
N ASN A 197 -15.25 -18.43 -21.98
CA ASN A 197 -15.23 -19.84 -21.57
C ASN A 197 -14.47 -19.98 -20.25
N GLN A 198 -15.18 -20.43 -19.20
CA GLN A 198 -14.62 -20.51 -17.83
C GLN A 198 -13.51 -21.55 -17.68
N THR A 199 -13.57 -22.67 -18.42
CA THR A 199 -12.50 -23.69 -18.40
C THR A 199 -11.22 -23.15 -19.02
N GLN A 200 -11.33 -22.50 -20.18
CA GLN A 200 -10.20 -21.86 -20.84
C GLN A 200 -9.60 -20.76 -19.96
N LEU A 201 -10.44 -19.85 -19.40
CA LEU A 201 -10.00 -18.78 -18.50
C LEU A 201 -9.22 -19.36 -17.31
N ARG A 202 -9.75 -20.42 -16.69
CA ARG A 202 -9.12 -21.09 -15.57
C ARG A 202 -7.70 -21.58 -15.93
N ASP A 203 -7.58 -22.32 -17.02
CA ASP A 203 -6.31 -22.92 -17.42
C ASP A 203 -5.29 -21.86 -17.84
N GLU A 204 -5.72 -20.84 -18.60
CA GLU A 204 -4.85 -19.74 -19.03
C GLU A 204 -4.41 -18.85 -17.85
N VAL A 205 -5.26 -18.58 -16.84
CA VAL A 205 -4.88 -17.85 -15.63
C VAL A 205 -3.87 -18.65 -14.79
N ILE A 206 -4.03 -19.97 -14.69
CA ILE A 206 -3.06 -20.82 -13.99
C ILE A 206 -1.69 -20.71 -14.68
N GLU A 207 -1.62 -20.85 -16.00
CA GLU A 207 -0.36 -20.86 -16.75
C GLU A 207 0.26 -19.44 -16.83
N ALA A 208 -0.51 -18.43 -17.27
CA ALA A 208 0.03 -17.09 -17.58
C ALA A 208 0.19 -16.19 -16.35
N VAL A 209 -0.45 -16.54 -15.23
CA VAL A 209 -0.42 -15.71 -14.02
C VAL A 209 0.19 -16.47 -12.84
N ILE A 210 -0.40 -17.59 -12.44
CA ILE A 210 -0.01 -18.26 -11.18
C ILE A 210 1.37 -18.88 -11.29
N ARG A 211 1.64 -19.64 -12.35
CA ARG A 211 2.95 -20.32 -12.54
C ARG A 211 4.08 -19.34 -12.84
N GLU A 212 3.78 -18.21 -13.45
CA GLU A 212 4.76 -17.14 -13.70
C GLU A 212 5.17 -16.37 -12.44
N VAL A 213 4.28 -16.33 -11.42
CA VAL A 213 4.49 -15.54 -10.21
C VAL A 213 5.01 -16.35 -9.04
N ILE A 214 4.46 -17.55 -8.81
CA ILE A 214 4.80 -18.36 -7.64
C ILE A 214 6.07 -19.16 -7.95
N PRO A 215 7.17 -18.96 -7.17
CA PRO A 215 8.39 -19.72 -7.37
C PRO A 215 8.17 -21.23 -7.27
N GLU A 216 8.81 -22.01 -8.12
CA GLU A 216 8.65 -23.47 -8.23
C GLU A 216 8.84 -24.19 -6.89
N GLN A 217 9.75 -23.72 -6.06
CA GLN A 217 10.00 -24.27 -4.71
C GLN A 217 8.79 -24.21 -3.77
N PHE A 218 7.82 -23.31 -4.01
CA PHE A 218 6.58 -23.21 -3.25
C PHE A 218 5.38 -23.87 -3.95
N LEU A 219 5.56 -24.28 -5.23
CA LEU A 219 4.57 -25.02 -6.00
C LEU A 219 4.72 -26.52 -5.66
N GLY A 220 3.85 -27.04 -4.80
CA GLY A 220 3.77 -28.48 -4.51
C GLY A 220 2.66 -29.14 -5.33
N ASP A 221 2.67 -30.50 -5.39
CA ASP A 221 1.72 -31.30 -6.18
C ASP A 221 0.24 -31.19 -5.73
N ALA A 222 -0.02 -30.57 -4.59
CA ALA A 222 -1.33 -30.54 -3.95
C ALA A 222 -1.93 -29.13 -3.77
N ILE A 223 -1.55 -28.15 -4.64
CA ILE A 223 -2.12 -26.80 -4.57
C ILE A 223 -3.58 -26.83 -5.04
N GLN A 224 -4.44 -26.20 -4.23
CA GLN A 224 -5.84 -25.98 -4.62
C GLN A 224 -5.96 -24.64 -5.36
N TYR A 225 -6.43 -24.70 -6.61
CA TYR A 225 -6.70 -23.50 -7.43
C TYR A 225 -8.20 -23.22 -7.47
N HIS A 226 -8.60 -22.06 -7.01
CA HIS A 226 -9.97 -21.55 -7.11
C HIS A 226 -9.99 -20.32 -8.02
N ILE A 227 -10.32 -20.54 -9.30
CA ILE A 227 -10.40 -19.47 -10.31
C ILE A 227 -11.87 -19.19 -10.60
N ASN A 228 -12.32 -17.96 -10.35
CA ASN A 228 -13.72 -17.54 -10.43
C ASN A 228 -14.66 -18.57 -9.78
N PRO A 229 -14.51 -18.88 -8.49
CA PRO A 229 -15.23 -19.99 -7.85
C PRO A 229 -16.76 -19.84 -7.85
N THR A 230 -17.29 -18.66 -8.13
CA THR A 230 -18.73 -18.40 -8.31
C THR A 230 -19.25 -18.80 -9.70
N GLY A 231 -18.36 -19.19 -10.62
CA GLY A 231 -18.65 -19.62 -11.97
C GLY A 231 -18.47 -18.55 -13.04
N LYS A 232 -18.79 -17.27 -12.78
CA LYS A 232 -18.55 -16.16 -13.71
C LYS A 232 -18.37 -14.85 -12.95
N PHE A 233 -17.67 -13.89 -13.58
CA PHE A 233 -17.46 -12.55 -13.04
C PHE A 233 -17.49 -11.52 -14.19
N GLU A 234 -18.67 -11.28 -14.74
CA GLU A 234 -18.90 -10.36 -15.85
C GLU A 234 -19.19 -8.93 -15.37
N ILE A 235 -20.00 -8.80 -14.29
CA ILE A 235 -20.30 -7.52 -13.65
C ILE A 235 -19.33 -7.32 -12.50
N GLY A 236 -18.52 -6.25 -12.56
CA GLY A 236 -17.51 -5.91 -11.55
C GLY A 236 -17.15 -4.44 -11.63
N GLY A 237 -16.06 -4.07 -10.95
CA GLY A 237 -15.66 -2.67 -10.82
C GLY A 237 -16.72 -1.85 -10.08
N PRO A 238 -16.77 -0.51 -10.27
CA PRO A 238 -17.75 0.35 -9.61
C PRO A 238 -19.22 0.05 -9.91
N GLN A 239 -19.50 -0.73 -10.97
CA GLN A 239 -20.85 -1.24 -11.25
C GLN A 239 -21.24 -2.38 -10.30
N GLY A 240 -20.27 -3.19 -9.89
CA GLY A 240 -20.52 -4.35 -9.03
C GLY A 240 -20.50 -4.00 -7.54
N ASP A 241 -19.64 -3.09 -7.15
CA ASP A 241 -19.46 -2.68 -5.75
C ASP A 241 -18.97 -1.23 -5.66
N CYS A 242 -19.37 -0.52 -4.61
CA CYS A 242 -18.91 0.83 -4.32
C CYS A 242 -17.48 0.81 -3.77
N GLY A 243 -16.63 1.71 -4.27
CA GLY A 243 -15.26 1.91 -3.77
C GLY A 243 -15.10 3.21 -2.99
N LEU A 244 -14.25 3.17 -1.97
CA LEU A 244 -13.85 4.34 -1.19
C LEU A 244 -12.34 4.32 -0.91
N THR A 245 -11.76 5.52 -0.82
CA THR A 245 -10.37 5.69 -0.39
C THR A 245 -10.15 5.11 1.01
N GLY A 246 -9.05 4.37 1.19
CA GLY A 246 -8.63 3.89 2.50
C GLY A 246 -9.39 2.66 3.01
N ARG A 247 -10.07 1.89 2.17
CA ARG A 247 -10.77 0.65 2.57
C ARG A 247 -9.98 -0.63 2.35
N LYS A 248 -8.74 -0.54 1.87
CA LYS A 248 -7.85 -1.70 1.64
C LYS A 248 -6.55 -1.60 2.44
N ILE A 249 -6.62 -1.04 3.67
CA ILE A 249 -5.46 -0.72 4.50
C ILE A 249 -4.58 -1.95 4.85
N ILE A 250 -5.15 -3.13 4.95
CA ILE A 250 -4.41 -4.38 5.20
C ILE A 250 -3.72 -4.87 3.92
N VAL A 251 -4.37 -4.73 2.76
CA VAL A 251 -3.77 -4.96 1.43
C VAL A 251 -2.62 -3.97 1.19
N ASP A 252 -2.80 -2.71 1.58
CA ASP A 252 -1.80 -1.66 1.40
C ASP A 252 -0.52 -1.89 2.21
N THR A 253 -0.58 -2.72 3.26
CA THR A 253 0.52 -2.93 4.21
C THR A 253 1.06 -4.36 4.18
N TYR A 254 0.76 -5.18 5.18
CA TYR A 254 1.44 -6.47 5.40
C TYR A 254 0.52 -7.68 5.31
N GLY A 255 -0.70 -7.53 4.78
CA GLY A 255 -1.64 -8.64 4.58
C GLY A 255 -2.08 -9.34 5.86
N GLY A 256 -2.02 -8.65 6.99
CA GLY A 256 -2.38 -9.17 8.32
C GLY A 256 -1.22 -9.78 9.11
N MET A 257 0.00 -9.87 8.55
CA MET A 257 1.16 -10.39 9.28
C MET A 257 1.72 -9.38 10.29
N GLY A 258 1.75 -8.10 9.94
CA GLY A 258 2.06 -6.99 10.85
C GLY A 258 0.78 -6.34 11.38
N ARG A 259 0.87 -5.70 12.55
CA ARG A 259 -0.20 -4.89 13.12
C ARG A 259 -0.49 -3.66 12.25
N HIS A 260 -1.64 -3.04 12.46
CA HIS A 260 -2.04 -1.82 11.76
C HIS A 260 -2.65 -0.80 12.72
N GLY A 261 -2.30 0.47 12.56
CA GLY A 261 -2.81 1.56 13.41
C GLY A 261 -4.21 2.06 13.05
N GLY A 262 -4.72 1.68 11.87
CA GLY A 262 -6.05 2.05 11.38
C GLY A 262 -6.06 3.23 10.41
N GLY A 263 -4.97 4.02 10.30
CA GLY A 263 -4.87 5.15 9.38
C GLY A 263 -4.73 4.73 7.92
N ALA A 264 -5.54 5.29 7.03
CA ALA A 264 -5.38 5.13 5.58
C ALA A 264 -4.27 6.04 5.05
N PHE A 265 -3.67 5.67 3.91
CA PHE A 265 -2.56 6.41 3.30
C PHE A 265 -2.99 7.30 2.15
N SER A 266 -3.70 6.74 1.16
CA SER A 266 -4.03 7.43 -0.07
C SER A 266 -4.82 8.71 0.16
N GLY A 267 -4.54 9.74 -0.64
CA GLY A 267 -5.15 11.07 -0.54
C GLY A 267 -4.57 11.99 0.54
N LYS A 268 -3.63 11.51 1.35
CA LYS A 268 -2.98 12.27 2.43
C LYS A 268 -1.58 12.72 2.03
N ASP A 269 -1.29 14.03 2.14
CA ASP A 269 0.07 14.56 1.99
C ASP A 269 0.99 14.13 3.16
N PRO A 270 2.33 14.23 3.00
CA PRO A 270 3.27 13.73 4.00
C PRO A 270 3.20 14.37 5.40
N SER A 271 2.51 15.49 5.59
CA SER A 271 2.29 16.06 6.92
C SER A 271 1.40 15.20 7.81
N LYS A 272 0.61 14.31 7.21
CA LYS A 272 -0.21 13.32 7.91
C LYS A 272 0.65 12.13 8.29
N VAL A 273 0.91 12.00 9.59
CA VAL A 273 1.76 10.93 10.16
C VAL A 273 1.20 9.53 9.92
N ASP A 274 -0.10 9.37 9.72
CA ASP A 274 -0.71 8.11 9.29
C ASP A 274 0.05 7.50 8.10
N ARG A 275 0.45 8.33 7.14
CA ARG A 275 1.19 7.91 5.96
C ARG A 275 2.70 7.99 6.17
N SER A 276 3.23 9.14 6.49
CA SER A 276 4.66 9.38 6.53
C SER A 276 5.36 8.60 7.63
N ALA A 277 4.76 8.47 8.82
CA ALA A 277 5.33 7.68 9.89
C ALA A 277 5.18 6.17 9.69
N ALA A 278 4.14 5.71 8.97
CA ALA A 278 4.05 4.30 8.56
C ALA A 278 5.17 3.93 7.56
N TYR A 279 5.50 4.83 6.63
CA TYR A 279 6.62 4.65 5.72
C TYR A 279 7.97 4.67 6.47
N ALA A 280 8.14 5.60 7.43
CA ALA A 280 9.33 5.63 8.27
C ALA A 280 9.45 4.37 9.14
N ALA A 281 8.38 3.89 9.74
CA ALA A 281 8.36 2.66 10.52
C ALA A 281 8.72 1.43 9.66
N ARG A 282 8.25 1.37 8.40
CA ARG A 282 8.68 0.36 7.42
C ARG A 282 10.18 0.46 7.14
N HIS A 283 10.69 1.66 6.90
CA HIS A 283 12.12 1.88 6.65
C HIS A 283 12.96 1.41 7.83
N VAL A 284 12.56 1.72 9.05
CA VAL A 284 13.23 1.25 10.28
C VAL A 284 13.22 -0.27 10.36
N ALA A 285 12.04 -0.89 10.29
CA ALA A 285 11.89 -2.34 10.41
C ALA A 285 12.69 -3.09 9.34
N LYS A 286 12.67 -2.58 8.09
CA LYS A 286 13.43 -3.17 6.97
C LYS A 286 14.93 -3.11 7.20
N ASN A 287 15.46 -1.99 7.71
CA ASN A 287 16.89 -1.84 8.01
C ASN A 287 17.32 -2.70 9.21
N VAL A 288 16.49 -2.86 10.23
CA VAL A 288 16.77 -3.78 11.35
C VAL A 288 16.91 -5.23 10.86
N VAL A 289 16.01 -5.69 9.98
CA VAL A 289 16.11 -7.04 9.41
C VAL A 289 17.30 -7.16 8.44
N ALA A 290 17.48 -6.18 7.56
CA ALA A 290 18.61 -6.15 6.62
C ALA A 290 19.98 -6.15 7.30
N SER A 291 20.11 -5.52 8.47
CA SER A 291 21.34 -5.51 9.28
C SER A 291 21.67 -6.86 9.93
N GLY A 292 20.70 -7.80 9.95
CA GLY A 292 20.83 -9.09 10.63
C GLY A 292 20.61 -9.02 12.15
N LEU A 293 20.13 -7.90 12.69
CA LEU A 293 19.81 -7.76 14.12
C LEU A 293 18.62 -8.63 14.54
N ALA A 294 17.71 -8.89 13.64
CA ALA A 294 16.58 -9.83 13.82
C ALA A 294 16.14 -10.38 12.47
N SER A 295 15.49 -11.55 12.43
CA SER A 295 14.87 -12.06 11.21
C SER A 295 13.41 -11.59 11.02
N ARG A 296 12.82 -11.00 12.08
CA ARG A 296 11.50 -10.35 12.08
C ARG A 296 11.56 -9.11 12.96
N CYS A 297 10.97 -8.04 12.49
CA CYS A 297 10.91 -6.80 13.27
C CYS A 297 9.59 -6.09 13.00
N GLU A 298 8.90 -5.72 14.06
CA GLU A 298 7.77 -4.79 14.04
C GLU A 298 8.14 -3.56 14.87
N VAL A 299 7.87 -2.39 14.30
CA VAL A 299 8.11 -1.10 14.94
C VAL A 299 6.80 -0.35 15.05
N GLN A 300 6.45 0.12 16.25
CA GLN A 300 5.34 1.04 16.48
C GLN A 300 5.88 2.44 16.75
N LEU A 301 5.34 3.42 16.04
CA LEU A 301 5.50 4.85 16.32
C LEU A 301 4.15 5.41 16.74
N ALA A 302 4.13 6.27 17.77
CA ALA A 302 2.92 6.96 18.20
C ALA A 302 3.16 8.45 18.38
N TYR A 303 2.19 9.27 17.98
CA TYR A 303 2.27 10.74 18.05
C TYR A 303 1.05 11.33 18.75
N ALA A 304 1.24 12.51 19.33
CA ALA A 304 0.17 13.39 19.76
C ALA A 304 0.08 14.57 18.76
N ILE A 305 -1.14 15.04 18.50
CA ILE A 305 -1.35 16.19 17.60
C ILE A 305 -0.53 17.41 18.06
N GLY A 306 0.14 18.09 17.13
CA GLY A 306 0.93 19.28 17.39
C GLY A 306 2.27 19.02 18.12
N VAL A 307 2.63 17.78 18.46
CA VAL A 307 3.90 17.41 19.10
C VAL A 307 4.84 16.78 18.08
N ALA A 308 6.09 17.27 18.04
CA ALA A 308 7.09 16.79 17.09
C ALA A 308 7.69 15.43 17.53
N GLU A 309 8.07 15.28 18.79
CA GLU A 309 8.64 14.04 19.29
C GLU A 309 7.58 12.93 19.36
N PRO A 310 7.88 11.69 18.88
CA PRO A 310 6.97 10.58 19.09
C PRO A 310 6.78 10.30 20.57
N VAL A 311 5.53 10.13 21.00
CA VAL A 311 5.19 9.81 22.41
C VAL A 311 5.64 8.40 22.79
N SER A 312 5.77 7.49 21.81
CA SER A 312 6.40 6.18 22.00
C SER A 312 7.03 5.65 20.73
N VAL A 313 8.12 4.88 20.93
CA VAL A 313 8.79 4.04 19.92
C VAL A 313 8.93 2.67 20.54
N SER A 314 8.22 1.68 20.01
CA SER A 314 8.26 0.29 20.49
C SER A 314 8.78 -0.63 19.39
N VAL A 315 9.56 -1.63 19.80
CA VAL A 315 10.15 -2.64 18.91
C VAL A 315 9.77 -4.03 19.42
N GLU A 316 9.38 -4.90 18.53
CA GLU A 316 9.09 -6.31 18.80
C GLU A 316 9.82 -7.15 17.74
N THR A 317 10.67 -8.07 18.18
CA THR A 317 11.45 -8.94 17.29
C THR A 317 10.95 -10.38 17.28
N PHE A 318 9.89 -10.68 18.02
CA PHE A 318 9.30 -12.02 18.11
C PHE A 318 10.31 -13.11 18.55
N GLY A 319 11.30 -12.72 19.37
CA GLY A 319 12.35 -13.61 19.83
C GLY A 319 13.36 -14.04 18.76
N THR A 320 13.47 -13.29 17.65
CA THR A 320 14.42 -13.56 16.56
C THR A 320 15.67 -12.68 16.59
N ASN A 321 15.78 -11.81 17.58
CA ASN A 321 16.88 -10.88 17.78
C ASN A 321 18.19 -11.60 18.16
N CYS A 322 19.32 -11.08 17.67
CA CYS A 322 20.65 -11.54 18.05
C CYS A 322 21.31 -10.67 19.13
N VAL A 323 20.76 -9.49 19.42
CA VAL A 323 21.12 -8.60 20.54
C VAL A 323 19.86 -8.23 21.31
N ASP A 324 20.01 -7.71 22.53
CA ASP A 324 18.85 -7.30 23.34
C ASP A 324 17.99 -6.25 22.64
N GLU A 325 16.64 -6.35 22.72
CA GLU A 325 15.72 -5.41 22.08
C GLU A 325 15.88 -3.98 22.59
N SER A 326 16.35 -3.78 23.81
CA SER A 326 16.68 -2.45 24.33
C SER A 326 17.85 -1.80 23.56
N VAL A 327 18.80 -2.60 23.09
CA VAL A 327 19.90 -2.14 22.22
C VAL A 327 19.32 -1.75 20.84
N ILE A 328 18.47 -2.58 20.26
CA ILE A 328 17.82 -2.27 18.96
C ILE A 328 17.00 -0.98 19.08
N SER A 329 16.21 -0.84 20.14
CA SER A 329 15.40 0.37 20.39
C SER A 329 16.27 1.63 20.52
N LYS A 330 17.44 1.52 21.17
CA LYS A 330 18.41 2.63 21.26
C LYS A 330 19.00 2.97 19.90
N LEU A 331 19.44 1.97 19.13
CA LEU A 331 19.99 2.16 17.79
C LEU A 331 18.99 2.84 16.85
N ILE A 332 17.70 2.48 16.92
CA ILE A 332 16.63 3.13 16.14
C ILE A 332 16.58 4.62 16.46
N ARG A 333 16.59 5.00 17.74
CA ARG A 333 16.54 6.41 18.15
C ARG A 333 17.80 7.18 17.76
N ASP A 334 18.96 6.53 17.73
CA ASP A 334 20.24 7.15 17.42
C ASP A 334 20.46 7.32 15.89
N HIS A 335 19.85 6.47 15.04
CA HIS A 335 20.14 6.41 13.60
C HIS A 335 19.00 6.89 12.71
N PHE A 336 17.76 7.02 13.22
CA PHE A 336 16.61 7.44 12.44
C PHE A 336 16.01 8.73 12.99
N GLU A 337 15.71 9.64 12.09
CA GLU A 337 14.93 10.82 12.41
C GLU A 337 13.43 10.44 12.41
N LEU A 338 12.76 10.61 13.55
CA LEU A 338 11.39 10.18 13.74
C LEU A 338 10.41 11.36 13.96
N ARG A 339 10.89 12.62 14.01
CA ARG A 339 10.03 13.80 14.06
C ARG A 339 9.40 14.04 12.69
N PRO A 340 8.14 14.52 12.60
CA PRO A 340 7.42 14.65 11.33
C PRO A 340 8.19 15.37 10.22
N ALA A 341 8.76 16.54 10.48
CA ALA A 341 9.57 17.26 9.50
C ALA A 341 10.82 16.48 9.06
N GLY A 342 11.50 15.86 10.03
CA GLY A 342 12.73 15.12 9.78
C GLY A 342 12.50 13.85 8.96
N LEU A 343 11.45 13.06 9.24
CA LEU A 343 11.15 11.87 8.46
C LEU A 343 10.70 12.20 7.03
N ILE A 344 9.95 13.30 6.84
CA ILE A 344 9.57 13.79 5.51
C ILE A 344 10.82 14.13 4.68
N GLN A 345 11.79 14.80 5.30
CA GLN A 345 13.07 15.14 4.65
C GLN A 345 13.92 13.90 4.40
N ALA A 346 14.08 13.03 5.40
CA ALA A 346 14.92 11.83 5.30
C ALA A 346 14.44 10.87 4.21
N LEU A 347 13.13 10.75 4.00
CA LEU A 347 12.52 9.92 2.98
C LEU A 347 12.18 10.68 1.68
N ASP A 348 12.49 11.98 1.60
CA ASP A 348 12.24 12.85 0.45
C ASP A 348 10.79 12.71 -0.09
N LEU A 349 9.81 12.91 0.82
CA LEU A 349 8.41 12.64 0.52
C LEU A 349 7.68 13.79 -0.19
N LEU A 350 8.26 14.99 -0.33
CA LEU A 350 7.63 16.14 -1.01
C LEU A 350 7.79 16.04 -2.53
N ARG A 351 7.44 14.88 -3.10
CA ARG A 351 7.51 14.56 -4.54
C ARG A 351 6.22 13.91 -5.02
N PRO A 352 5.87 14.03 -6.31
CA PRO A 352 4.70 13.35 -6.88
C PRO A 352 4.98 11.86 -7.13
N ILE A 353 4.92 11.05 -6.07
CA ILE A 353 5.28 9.62 -6.06
C ILE A 353 4.15 8.72 -5.57
N PHE A 354 3.04 9.31 -5.13
CA PHE A 354 2.04 8.61 -4.33
C PHE A 354 1.05 7.80 -5.16
N GLN A 355 0.66 8.26 -6.37
CA GLN A 355 -0.25 7.49 -7.22
C GLN A 355 0.29 6.09 -7.53
N LYS A 356 1.62 5.93 -7.63
CA LYS A 356 2.27 4.62 -7.82
C LYS A 356 2.12 3.70 -6.62
N THR A 357 1.91 4.23 -5.40
CA THR A 357 1.71 3.41 -4.20
C THR A 357 0.31 2.85 -4.08
N ALA A 358 -0.66 3.49 -4.74
CA ALA A 358 -2.09 3.27 -4.53
C ALA A 358 -2.61 1.92 -5.06
N ALA A 359 -1.79 1.10 -5.71
CA ALA A 359 -2.12 -0.28 -6.10
C ALA A 359 -0.90 -1.19 -5.87
N TYR A 360 -1.15 -2.49 -5.61
CA TYR A 360 -0.13 -3.53 -5.42
C TYR A 360 0.74 -3.37 -4.17
N GLY A 361 0.24 -2.68 -3.13
CA GLY A 361 0.89 -2.45 -1.85
C GLY A 361 1.82 -1.24 -1.82
N HIS A 362 1.88 -0.59 -0.67
CA HIS A 362 2.79 0.53 -0.40
C HIS A 362 4.20 0.06 -0.04
N PHE A 363 4.35 -1.21 0.37
CA PHE A 363 5.59 -1.83 0.83
C PHE A 363 5.96 -3.04 -0.02
N GLY A 364 7.26 -3.38 -0.04
CA GLY A 364 7.80 -4.53 -0.76
C GLY A 364 7.98 -4.32 -2.26
N ARG A 365 8.05 -3.07 -2.74
CA ARG A 365 8.40 -2.73 -4.12
C ARG A 365 9.61 -1.79 -4.14
N GLU A 366 10.75 -2.29 -4.63
CA GLU A 366 12.04 -1.58 -4.63
C GLU A 366 12.16 -0.64 -5.84
N LEU A 367 11.20 0.29 -5.97
CA LEU A 367 11.25 1.34 -6.97
C LEU A 367 12.17 2.48 -6.50
N PRO A 368 12.90 3.17 -7.41
CA PRO A 368 13.82 4.25 -7.04
C PRO A 368 13.17 5.37 -6.22
N GLU A 369 11.91 5.66 -6.47
CA GLU A 369 11.14 6.67 -5.76
C GLU A 369 10.64 6.23 -4.38
N PHE A 370 10.63 4.93 -4.06
CA PHE A 370 10.17 4.38 -2.79
C PHE A 370 11.33 4.31 -1.79
N THR A 371 11.76 5.46 -1.30
CA THR A 371 12.92 5.62 -0.41
C THR A 371 12.81 4.85 0.90
N TRP A 372 11.60 4.58 1.37
CA TRP A 372 11.34 3.76 2.57
C TRP A 372 11.67 2.27 2.39
N GLU A 373 11.90 1.82 1.15
CA GLU A 373 12.36 0.45 0.86
C GLU A 373 13.89 0.33 0.80
N GLN A 374 14.63 1.42 0.95
CA GLN A 374 16.10 1.38 0.98
C GLN A 374 16.61 0.76 2.28
N THR A 375 17.74 0.03 2.18
CA THR A 375 18.44 -0.58 3.32
C THR A 375 19.72 0.16 3.67
N ASN A 376 19.74 1.47 3.42
CA ASN A 376 20.90 2.35 3.51
C ASN A 376 21.42 2.62 4.94
N LYS A 377 20.72 2.12 5.97
CA LYS A 377 21.12 2.17 7.39
C LYS A 377 21.55 0.82 7.95
N ALA A 378 21.46 -0.25 7.16
CA ALA A 378 21.72 -1.60 7.65
C ALA A 378 23.15 -1.80 8.12
N ASP A 379 24.15 -1.33 7.38
CA ASP A 379 25.55 -1.46 7.74
C ASP A 379 25.90 -0.64 8.99
N ASP A 380 25.37 0.59 9.10
CA ASP A 380 25.54 1.45 10.27
C ASP A 380 25.00 0.78 11.53
N LEU A 381 23.77 0.22 11.45
CA LEU A 381 23.14 -0.50 12.56
C LEU A 381 23.94 -1.73 12.97
N ARG A 382 24.40 -2.51 12.01
CA ARG A 382 25.23 -3.70 12.25
C ARG A 382 26.52 -3.35 12.97
N GLN A 383 27.24 -2.35 12.48
CA GLN A 383 28.49 -1.88 13.08
C GLN A 383 28.27 -1.34 14.49
N ALA A 384 27.24 -0.52 14.70
CA ALA A 384 26.91 0.06 16.00
C ALA A 384 26.45 -0.99 17.04
N ALA A 385 25.91 -2.13 16.59
CA ALA A 385 25.58 -3.28 17.42
C ALA A 385 26.79 -4.16 17.76
N GLY A 386 27.96 -3.94 17.11
CA GLY A 386 29.17 -4.73 17.33
C GLY A 386 29.19 -6.08 16.58
N LEU A 387 28.47 -6.20 15.44
CA LEU A 387 28.34 -7.40 14.63
C LEU A 387 29.18 -7.39 13.35
#